data_89829f1153d25cc6fe7858db2fc08ce5
#
_entry.id   89829f1153d25cc6fe7858db2fc08ce5
#
_cell.length_a   1.000
_cell.length_b   1.000
_cell.length_c   1.000
_cell.angle_alpha   90.00
_cell.angle_beta   90.00
_cell.angle_gamma   90.00
#
_symmetry.space_group_name_H-M   'P 1'
#
loop_
_entity.id
_entity.type
_entity.pdbx_description
1 polymer ?
#
loop_
_entity_poly.entity_id
_entity_poly.type
_entity_poly.pdbx_seq_one_letter_code
_entity_poly.pdbx_strand_id
1 'polypeptide(L)'
;TLNFFQHILLDVFPENKRSLFFIFLLVGQFTFSGKPCAGETDFKTYRKAAQQEINQKNTIIENDPLDFKSYFELGLAYLALGRHEEEVRAYKEALKLNPKYAQAHYNLSMAYDYMKEGAKAIYHMQKALDLYATKRNHRKIRTTQRQLKRFYMSYPNEAGSKVSEKTQNY
;
A
#
# COMPACT_ATOMS: atom_id res chain seq x y z
N THR A 1 0.29 18.52 -9.46
CA THR A 1 -0.13 17.62 -8.35
C THR A 1 -0.64 16.26 -8.82
N LEU A 2 -1.07 16.11 -10.08
CA LEU A 2 -1.51 14.82 -10.65
C LEU A 2 -0.37 13.80 -10.83
N ASN A 3 0.86 14.25 -11.07
CA ASN A 3 2.00 13.37 -11.36
C ASN A 3 2.50 12.55 -10.15
N PHE A 4 2.19 12.95 -8.93
CA PHE A 4 2.66 12.25 -7.72
C PHE A 4 1.85 10.98 -7.44
N PHE A 5 0.54 11.02 -7.67
CA PHE A 5 -0.35 9.86 -7.52
C PHE A 5 -0.14 8.81 -8.61
N GLN A 6 0.16 9.22 -9.82
CA GLN A 6 0.38 8.32 -10.95
C GLN A 6 1.64 7.44 -10.77
N HIS A 7 2.70 7.97 -10.14
CA HIS A 7 3.91 7.20 -9.86
C HIS A 7 3.74 6.16 -8.75
N ILE A 8 2.92 6.44 -7.74
CA ILE A 8 2.64 5.49 -6.64
C ILE A 8 1.80 4.31 -7.12
N LEU A 9 0.79 4.57 -7.97
CA LEU A 9 -0.08 3.52 -8.51
C LEU A 9 0.65 2.54 -9.45
N LEU A 10 1.61 3.01 -10.24
CA LEU A 10 2.34 2.17 -11.19
C LEU A 10 3.36 1.23 -10.54
N ASP A 11 3.87 1.58 -9.36
CA ASP A 11 4.85 0.75 -8.65
C ASP A 11 4.24 -0.32 -7.74
N VAL A 12 2.96 -0.20 -7.40
CA VAL A 12 2.25 -1.12 -6.47
C VAL A 12 1.61 -2.32 -7.18
N PHE A 13 1.32 -2.26 -8.50
CA PHE A 13 0.60 -3.31 -9.22
C PHE A 13 1.34 -3.86 -10.44
N PRO A 14 2.33 -4.77 -10.29
CA PRO A 14 3.01 -5.35 -11.45
C PRO A 14 2.26 -6.48 -12.15
N GLU A 15 1.27 -7.13 -11.53
CA GLU A 15 0.71 -8.37 -12.08
C GLU A 15 -0.74 -8.34 -12.57
N ASN A 16 -1.51 -7.30 -12.27
CA ASN A 16 -2.92 -7.26 -12.68
C ASN A 16 -3.24 -6.15 -13.70
N LYS A 17 -2.37 -5.99 -14.70
CA LYS A 17 -2.56 -4.99 -15.79
C LYS A 17 -3.85 -5.18 -16.58
N ARG A 18 -4.48 -6.37 -16.55
CA ARG A 18 -5.70 -6.64 -17.31
C ARG A 18 -6.97 -6.08 -16.68
N SER A 19 -7.06 -6.06 -15.36
CA SER A 19 -8.27 -5.57 -14.68
C SER A 19 -8.33 -4.03 -14.62
N LEU A 20 -7.18 -3.35 -14.41
CA LEU A 20 -7.11 -1.89 -14.45
C LEU A 20 -7.17 -1.32 -15.86
N PHE A 21 -6.68 -2.06 -16.87
CA PHE A 21 -6.81 -1.68 -18.28
C PHE A 21 -8.27 -1.72 -18.77
N PHE A 22 -9.08 -2.64 -18.23
CA PHE A 22 -10.52 -2.68 -18.55
C PHE A 22 -11.29 -1.51 -17.92
N ILE A 23 -10.90 -1.04 -16.74
CA ILE A 23 -11.49 0.16 -16.13
C ILE A 23 -11.11 1.42 -16.93
N PHE A 24 -9.88 1.50 -17.46
CA PHE A 24 -9.42 2.61 -18.29
C PHE A 24 -10.00 2.58 -19.71
N LEU A 25 -10.26 1.41 -20.30
CA LEU A 25 -10.87 1.28 -21.64
C LEU A 25 -12.37 1.58 -21.67
N LEU A 26 -13.09 1.38 -20.57
CA LEU A 26 -14.50 1.76 -20.45
C LEU A 26 -14.72 3.27 -20.29
N VAL A 27 -13.69 4.02 -19.86
CA VAL A 27 -13.73 5.49 -19.74
C VAL A 27 -13.28 6.18 -21.04
N GLY A 28 -12.60 5.49 -21.96
CA GLY A 28 -12.04 6.05 -23.18
C GLY A 28 -12.99 6.26 -24.37
N GLN A 29 -14.28 5.97 -24.23
CA GLN A 29 -15.28 6.12 -25.31
C GLN A 29 -16.32 7.22 -25.00
N PHE A 30 -15.92 8.33 -24.37
CA PHE A 30 -16.82 9.47 -24.24
C PHE A 30 -16.34 10.63 -25.09
N THR A 31 -17.03 10.82 -26.22
CA THR A 31 -16.90 11.96 -27.12
C THR A 31 -16.98 13.28 -26.35
N PHE A 32 -16.00 14.13 -26.59
CA PHE A 32 -15.91 15.51 -26.11
C PHE A 32 -17.14 16.33 -26.60
N SER A 33 -18.16 16.38 -25.79
CA SER A 33 -19.26 17.36 -25.89
C SER A 33 -19.37 18.08 -24.56
N GLY A 34 -18.99 19.33 -24.59
CA GLY A 34 -18.77 20.24 -23.47
C GLY A 34 -19.78 20.15 -22.32
N LYS A 35 -19.36 19.58 -21.19
CA LYS A 35 -19.91 19.87 -19.85
C LYS A 35 -18.79 19.95 -18.83
N PRO A 36 -18.79 20.95 -17.95
CA PRO A 36 -17.78 21.10 -16.92
C PRO A 36 -18.01 20.13 -15.76
N CYS A 37 -16.92 19.77 -15.07
CA CYS A 37 -16.85 19.02 -13.80
C CYS A 37 -16.95 17.51 -13.83
N ALA A 38 -15.98 16.84 -14.49
CA ALA A 38 -15.77 15.40 -14.39
C ALA A 38 -15.16 14.91 -13.05
N GLY A 39 -14.81 15.80 -12.12
CA GLY A 39 -14.08 15.47 -10.91
C GLY A 39 -14.90 14.80 -9.81
N GLU A 40 -16.15 15.16 -9.65
CA GLU A 40 -16.95 14.75 -8.48
C GLU A 40 -17.60 13.35 -8.67
N THR A 41 -18.03 13.04 -9.87
CA THR A 41 -18.58 11.72 -10.20
C THR A 41 -17.49 10.65 -10.18
N ASP A 42 -16.28 10.99 -10.59
CA ASP A 42 -15.14 10.09 -10.65
C ASP A 42 -14.67 9.69 -9.24
N PHE A 43 -14.57 10.65 -8.33
CA PHE A 43 -14.20 10.40 -6.93
C PHE A 43 -15.24 9.56 -6.18
N LYS A 44 -16.53 9.82 -6.38
CA LYS A 44 -17.61 9.04 -5.76
C LYS A 44 -17.61 7.60 -6.25
N THR A 45 -17.39 7.40 -7.55
CA THR A 45 -17.28 6.06 -8.17
C THR A 45 -16.07 5.30 -7.63
N TYR A 46 -14.92 5.97 -7.50
CA TYR A 46 -13.70 5.40 -6.93
C TYR A 46 -13.91 4.94 -5.47
N ARG A 47 -14.50 5.79 -4.63
CA ARG A 47 -14.80 5.42 -3.23
C ARG A 47 -15.76 4.24 -3.14
N LYS A 48 -16.78 4.19 -4.00
CA LYS A 48 -17.72 3.08 -4.06
C LYS A 48 -17.03 1.77 -4.44
N ALA A 49 -16.14 1.81 -5.43
CA ALA A 49 -15.36 0.65 -5.84
C ALA A 49 -14.45 0.14 -4.70
N ALA A 50 -13.75 1.04 -4.02
CA ALA A 50 -12.92 0.67 -2.88
C ALA A 50 -13.74 0.07 -1.71
N GLN A 51 -14.93 0.59 -1.46
CA GLN A 51 -15.83 0.01 -0.44
C GLN A 51 -16.35 -1.38 -0.86
N GLN A 52 -16.62 -1.59 -2.14
CA GLN A 52 -17.00 -2.92 -2.66
C GLN A 52 -15.84 -3.92 -2.51
N GLU A 53 -14.61 -3.50 -2.78
CA GLU A 53 -13.42 -4.31 -2.56
C GLU A 53 -13.28 -4.73 -1.09
N ILE A 54 -13.47 -3.80 -0.15
CA ILE A 54 -13.45 -4.10 1.29
C ILE A 54 -14.49 -5.19 1.63
N ASN A 55 -15.72 -5.05 1.17
CA ASN A 55 -16.78 -6.01 1.44
C ASN A 55 -16.44 -7.39 0.87
N GLN A 56 -15.93 -7.43 -0.38
CA GLN A 56 -15.51 -8.67 -1.02
C GLN A 56 -14.37 -9.35 -0.25
N LYS A 57 -13.33 -8.59 0.17
CA LYS A 57 -12.21 -9.16 0.91
C LYS A 57 -12.63 -9.66 2.29
N ASN A 58 -13.52 -8.96 2.98
CA ASN A 58 -14.08 -9.44 4.25
C ASN A 58 -14.81 -10.77 4.06
N THR A 59 -15.63 -10.93 3.03
CA THR A 59 -16.30 -12.22 2.74
C THR A 59 -15.31 -13.35 2.46
N ILE A 60 -14.20 -13.05 1.75
CA ILE A 60 -13.15 -14.05 1.52
C ILE A 60 -12.47 -14.43 2.84
N ILE A 61 -12.12 -13.45 3.66
CA ILE A 61 -11.48 -13.65 4.97
C ILE A 61 -12.39 -14.44 5.93
N GLU A 62 -13.71 -14.21 5.90
CA GLU A 62 -14.68 -15.00 6.68
C GLU A 62 -14.67 -16.49 6.29
N ASN A 63 -14.47 -16.79 5.00
CA ASN A 63 -14.41 -18.16 4.48
C ASN A 63 -13.01 -18.79 4.64
N ASP A 64 -11.95 -18.02 4.50
CA ASP A 64 -10.55 -18.44 4.67
C ASP A 64 -9.78 -17.40 5.51
N PRO A 65 -9.80 -17.51 6.84
CA PRO A 65 -9.09 -16.57 7.73
C PRO A 65 -7.55 -16.65 7.64
N LEU A 66 -6.99 -17.63 6.92
CA LEU A 66 -5.55 -17.81 6.77
C LEU A 66 -5.00 -17.25 5.46
N ASP A 67 -5.85 -16.69 4.61
CA ASP A 67 -5.41 -16.06 3.37
C ASP A 67 -4.78 -14.67 3.61
N PHE A 68 -3.46 -14.65 3.82
CA PHE A 68 -2.70 -13.41 4.02
C PHE A 68 -2.82 -12.43 2.85
N LYS A 69 -3.13 -12.90 1.63
CA LYS A 69 -3.26 -12.04 0.46
C LYS A 69 -4.53 -11.20 0.55
N SER A 70 -5.64 -11.80 0.98
CA SER A 70 -6.89 -11.06 1.19
C SER A 70 -6.76 -9.98 2.26
N TYR A 71 -6.04 -10.22 3.35
CA TYR A 71 -5.71 -9.17 4.32
C TYR A 71 -4.83 -8.06 3.72
N PHE A 72 -3.85 -8.41 2.90
CA PHE A 72 -3.03 -7.42 2.22
C PHE A 72 -3.84 -6.56 1.24
N GLU A 73 -4.71 -7.17 0.45
CA GLU A 73 -5.58 -6.48 -0.50
C GLU A 73 -6.64 -5.62 0.22
N LEU A 74 -7.15 -6.08 1.36
CA LEU A 74 -7.99 -5.28 2.26
C LEU A 74 -7.25 -4.02 2.73
N GLY A 75 -5.98 -4.11 3.09
CA GLY A 75 -5.14 -2.96 3.41
C GLY A 75 -5.02 -1.96 2.25
N LEU A 76 -4.86 -2.44 1.02
CA LEU A 76 -4.84 -1.58 -0.17
C LEU A 76 -6.19 -0.87 -0.40
N ALA A 77 -7.31 -1.54 -0.14
CA ALA A 77 -8.63 -0.94 -0.26
C ALA A 77 -8.86 0.14 0.83
N TYR A 78 -8.36 -0.06 2.05
CA TYR A 78 -8.37 0.97 3.09
C TYR A 78 -7.47 2.16 2.75
N LEU A 79 -6.26 1.92 2.21
CA LEU A 79 -5.39 2.97 1.69
C LEU A 79 -6.13 3.84 0.65
N ALA A 80 -6.86 3.21 -0.27
CA ALA A 80 -7.64 3.89 -1.30
C ALA A 80 -8.71 4.84 -0.72
N LEU A 81 -9.20 4.56 0.49
CA LEU A 81 -10.16 5.39 1.20
C LEU A 81 -9.51 6.37 2.20
N GLY A 82 -8.19 6.36 2.35
CA GLY A 82 -7.47 7.14 3.36
C GLY A 82 -7.71 6.67 4.80
N ARG A 83 -8.14 5.42 4.99
CA ARG A 83 -8.43 4.82 6.29
C ARG A 83 -7.17 4.14 6.84
N HIS A 84 -6.20 4.98 7.25
CA HIS A 84 -4.84 4.51 7.55
C HIS A 84 -4.72 3.62 8.79
N GLU A 85 -5.58 3.77 9.77
CA GLU A 85 -5.59 2.90 10.95
C GLU A 85 -6.04 1.48 10.58
N GLU A 86 -7.08 1.35 9.75
CA GLU A 86 -7.56 0.06 9.26
C GLU A 86 -6.57 -0.56 8.27
N GLU A 87 -5.94 0.27 7.43
CA GLU A 87 -4.85 -0.13 6.54
C GLU A 87 -3.72 -0.81 7.33
N VAL A 88 -3.25 -0.16 8.40
CA VAL A 88 -2.21 -0.70 9.30
C VAL A 88 -2.67 -2.02 9.91
N ARG A 89 -3.91 -2.10 10.42
CA ARG A 89 -4.44 -3.35 11.00
C ARG A 89 -4.43 -4.48 9.97
N ALA A 90 -4.91 -4.23 8.77
CA ALA A 90 -4.98 -5.23 7.72
C ALA A 90 -3.60 -5.75 7.29
N TYR A 91 -2.61 -4.85 7.09
CA TYR A 91 -1.24 -5.29 6.79
C TYR A 91 -0.58 -6.05 7.94
N LYS A 92 -0.89 -5.71 9.19
CA LYS A 92 -0.41 -6.47 10.36
C LYS A 92 -0.96 -7.88 10.38
N GLU A 93 -2.25 -8.08 10.11
CA GLU A 93 -2.83 -9.42 10.01
C GLU A 93 -2.19 -10.22 8.85
N ALA A 94 -2.00 -9.60 7.68
CA ALA A 94 -1.28 -10.23 6.58
C ALA A 94 0.14 -10.68 7.00
N LEU A 95 0.85 -9.87 7.79
CA LEU A 95 2.20 -10.16 8.26
C LEU A 95 2.25 -11.20 9.41
N LYS A 96 1.22 -11.31 10.23
CA LYS A 96 1.08 -12.43 11.19
C LYS A 96 1.03 -13.76 10.47
N LEU A 97 0.28 -13.83 9.37
CA LEU A 97 0.13 -15.04 8.56
C LEU A 97 1.35 -15.31 7.68
N ASN A 98 1.96 -14.25 7.12
CA ASN A 98 3.17 -14.36 6.31
C ASN A 98 4.21 -13.28 6.66
N PRO A 99 5.06 -13.52 7.67
CA PRO A 99 6.10 -12.56 8.10
C PRO A 99 7.15 -12.23 7.05
N LYS A 100 7.27 -13.04 5.98
CA LYS A 100 8.22 -12.85 4.87
C LYS A 100 7.60 -12.13 3.66
N TYR A 101 6.42 -11.53 3.82
CA TYR A 101 5.77 -10.81 2.75
C TYR A 101 6.33 -9.38 2.63
N ALA A 102 7.40 -9.24 1.85
CA ALA A 102 8.14 -7.99 1.69
C ALA A 102 7.26 -6.79 1.28
N GLN A 103 6.23 -7.02 0.46
CA GLN A 103 5.35 -5.95 -0.02
C GLN A 103 4.45 -5.41 1.11
N ALA A 104 3.99 -6.27 2.01
CA ALA A 104 3.23 -5.84 3.18
C ALA A 104 4.10 -5.01 4.13
N HIS A 105 5.36 -5.39 4.36
CA HIS A 105 6.30 -4.56 5.12
C HIS A 105 6.52 -3.19 4.48
N TYR A 106 6.71 -3.14 3.15
CA TYR A 106 6.86 -1.88 2.42
C TYR A 106 5.64 -0.97 2.60
N ASN A 107 4.43 -1.49 2.37
CA ASN A 107 3.20 -0.72 2.46
C ASN A 107 2.88 -0.29 3.90
N LEU A 108 3.11 -1.19 4.88
CA LEU A 108 2.94 -0.86 6.30
C LEU A 108 3.90 0.26 6.74
N SER A 109 5.13 0.29 6.20
CA SER A 109 6.05 1.38 6.48
C SER A 109 5.57 2.72 5.91
N MET A 110 4.94 2.71 4.74
CA MET A 110 4.35 3.92 4.14
C MET A 110 3.15 4.42 4.95
N ALA A 111 2.32 3.51 5.45
CA ALA A 111 1.20 3.86 6.32
C ALA A 111 1.68 4.50 7.63
N TYR A 112 2.73 3.96 8.25
CA TYR A 112 3.34 4.55 9.44
C TYR A 112 4.00 5.91 9.16
N ASP A 113 4.62 6.11 8.00
CA ASP A 113 5.14 7.43 7.60
C ASP A 113 4.02 8.46 7.48
N TYR A 114 2.89 8.07 6.89
CA TYR A 114 1.70 8.93 6.84
C TYR A 114 1.21 9.31 8.24
N MET A 115 1.20 8.38 9.18
CA MET A 115 0.82 8.58 10.58
C MET A 115 1.91 9.30 11.41
N LYS A 116 3.06 9.65 10.79
CA LYS A 116 4.21 10.27 11.46
C LYS A 116 4.89 9.39 12.52
N GLU A 117 4.72 8.08 12.42
CA GLU A 117 5.36 7.10 13.29
C GLU A 117 6.70 6.65 12.69
N GLY A 118 7.69 7.55 12.68
CA GLY A 118 8.97 7.40 11.96
C GLY A 118 9.75 6.15 12.33
N ALA A 119 9.85 5.80 13.61
CA ALA A 119 10.57 4.61 14.07
C ALA A 119 9.99 3.33 13.46
N LYS A 120 8.64 3.19 13.45
CA LYS A 120 7.97 2.03 12.86
C LYS A 120 8.09 2.05 11.34
N ALA A 121 8.00 3.22 10.70
CA ALA A 121 8.19 3.38 9.26
C ALA A 121 9.58 2.89 8.84
N ILE A 122 10.66 3.34 9.51
CA ILE A 122 12.03 2.92 9.25
C ILE A 122 12.19 1.41 9.45
N TYR A 123 11.70 0.88 10.57
CA TYR A 123 11.79 -0.55 10.87
C TYR A 123 11.19 -1.42 9.76
N HIS A 124 9.94 -1.17 9.38
CA HIS A 124 9.26 -1.95 8.36
C HIS A 124 9.87 -1.77 6.97
N MET A 125 10.36 -0.56 6.63
CA MET A 125 11.06 -0.32 5.37
C MET A 125 12.37 -1.12 5.30
N GLN A 126 13.08 -1.24 6.41
CA GLN A 126 14.31 -2.03 6.49
C GLN A 126 14.03 -3.52 6.33
N LYS A 127 12.98 -4.04 7.01
CA LYS A 127 12.52 -5.42 6.81
C LYS A 127 12.14 -5.72 5.35
N ALA A 128 11.45 -4.80 4.69
CA ALA A 128 11.12 -4.93 3.27
C ALA A 128 12.40 -5.00 2.41
N LEU A 129 13.39 -4.14 2.70
CA LEU A 129 14.67 -4.12 1.99
C LEU A 129 15.40 -5.46 2.10
N ASP A 130 15.52 -6.01 3.31
CA ASP A 130 16.18 -7.29 3.58
C ASP A 130 15.49 -8.44 2.81
N LEU A 131 14.16 -8.47 2.84
CA LEU A 131 13.37 -9.49 2.15
C LEU A 131 13.47 -9.37 0.62
N TYR A 132 13.53 -8.15 0.07
CA TYR A 132 13.76 -7.96 -1.36
C TYR A 132 15.19 -8.32 -1.76
N ALA A 133 16.18 -8.07 -0.89
CA ALA A 133 17.58 -8.48 -1.12
C ALA A 133 17.70 -10.00 -1.18
N THR A 134 17.08 -10.73 -0.24
CA THR A 134 17.03 -12.20 -0.26
C THR A 134 16.45 -12.76 -1.56
N LYS A 135 15.42 -12.11 -2.10
CA LYS A 135 14.77 -12.46 -3.37
C LYS A 135 15.50 -11.96 -4.62
N ARG A 136 16.64 -11.25 -4.46
CA ARG A 136 17.41 -10.61 -5.53
C ARG A 136 16.59 -9.71 -6.46
N ASN A 137 15.54 -9.06 -5.93
CA ASN A 137 14.69 -8.15 -6.70
C ASN A 137 15.32 -6.75 -6.79
N HIS A 138 16.25 -6.57 -7.72
CA HIS A 138 17.05 -5.34 -7.86
C HIS A 138 16.20 -4.07 -8.04
N ARG A 139 15.06 -4.15 -8.72
CA ARG A 139 14.16 -3.00 -8.90
C ARG A 139 13.56 -2.58 -7.56
N LYS A 140 13.02 -3.53 -6.80
CA LYS A 140 12.40 -3.26 -5.49
C LYS A 140 13.47 -2.83 -4.46
N ILE A 141 14.67 -3.41 -4.50
CA ILE A 141 15.80 -3.01 -3.64
C ILE A 141 16.07 -1.51 -3.83
N ARG A 142 16.30 -1.05 -5.08
CA ARG A 142 16.60 0.37 -5.36
C ARG A 142 15.48 1.32 -4.91
N THR A 143 14.23 0.94 -5.15
CA THR A 143 13.07 1.74 -4.74
C THR A 143 12.99 1.85 -3.21
N THR A 144 13.14 0.72 -2.51
CA THR A 144 13.09 0.64 -1.05
C THR A 144 14.24 1.39 -0.41
N GLN A 145 15.47 1.28 -0.93
CA GLN A 145 16.64 2.05 -0.47
C GLN A 145 16.42 3.56 -0.58
N ARG A 146 15.86 4.02 -1.72
CA ARG A 146 15.55 5.44 -1.91
C ARG A 146 14.54 5.93 -0.88
N GLN A 147 13.50 5.14 -0.62
CA GLN A 147 12.46 5.49 0.36
C GLN A 147 13.02 5.48 1.78
N LEU A 148 13.83 4.49 2.13
CA LEU A 148 14.49 4.42 3.43
C LEU A 148 15.40 5.63 3.67
N LYS A 149 16.16 6.07 2.66
CA LYS A 149 16.96 7.30 2.74
C LYS A 149 16.09 8.53 3.02
N ARG A 150 14.92 8.63 2.40
CA ARG A 150 13.96 9.71 2.68
C ARG A 150 13.48 9.68 4.13
N PHE A 151 13.18 8.49 4.67
CA PHE A 151 12.77 8.36 6.06
C PHE A 151 13.86 8.80 7.03
N TYR A 152 15.11 8.43 6.81
CA TYR A 152 16.23 8.92 7.62
C TYR A 152 16.38 10.44 7.59
N MET A 153 16.08 11.08 6.47
CA MET A 153 16.06 12.54 6.37
C MET A 153 14.86 13.17 7.10
N SER A 154 13.70 12.52 7.08
CA SER A 154 12.47 13.00 7.72
C SER A 154 12.46 12.76 9.23
N TYR A 155 13.16 11.72 9.70
CA TYR A 155 13.19 11.27 11.09
C TYR A 155 14.62 11.10 11.61
N PRO A 156 15.42 12.19 11.67
CA PRO A 156 16.87 12.11 12.01
C PRO A 156 17.13 11.57 13.41
N ASN A 157 16.26 11.86 14.38
CA ASN A 157 16.41 11.41 15.78
C ASN A 157 16.15 9.90 15.93
N GLU A 158 15.42 9.30 15.01
CA GLU A 158 15.05 7.89 15.03
C GLU A 158 16.01 7.04 14.17
N ALA A 159 16.72 7.67 13.25
CA ALA A 159 17.69 7.03 12.37
C ALA A 159 18.90 6.42 13.13
N GLY A 160 19.27 6.98 14.29
CA GLY A 160 20.36 6.52 15.14
C GLY A 160 19.96 5.49 16.20
N SER A 161 18.68 5.38 16.53
CA SER A 161 18.18 4.36 17.44
C SER A 161 18.08 3.03 16.67
N LYS A 162 18.92 2.04 17.04
CA LYS A 162 18.61 0.66 16.71
C LYS A 162 17.22 0.40 17.28
N VAL A 163 16.21 0.35 16.42
CA VAL A 163 14.84 -0.01 16.82
C VAL A 163 14.96 -1.40 17.43
N SER A 164 15.02 -1.44 18.77
CA SER A 164 15.17 -2.70 19.49
C SER A 164 13.95 -3.57 19.18
N GLU A 165 14.15 -4.86 19.03
CA GLU A 165 13.12 -5.88 18.77
C GLU A 165 11.95 -5.86 19.76
N LYS A 166 12.02 -5.07 20.84
CA LYS A 166 10.98 -4.91 21.86
C LYS A 166 9.68 -4.24 21.40
N THR A 167 9.64 -3.63 20.20
CA THR A 167 8.39 -3.10 19.62
C THR A 167 7.60 -4.14 18.82
N GLN A 168 8.00 -5.42 18.88
CA GLN A 168 7.40 -6.53 18.13
C GLN A 168 6.29 -7.29 18.84
N ASN A 169 5.75 -6.79 19.94
CA ASN A 169 4.56 -7.43 20.51
C ASN A 169 3.35 -7.09 19.64
N TYR A 170 3.11 -7.92 18.64
CA TYR A 170 1.90 -8.01 17.85
C TYR A 170 0.82 -8.76 18.63
#